data_e3bd0480a28165db4a04c6ad3379d679
#
_entry.id   e3bd0480a28165db4a04c6ad3379d679
#
_cell.length_a   1.000
_cell.length_b   1.000
_cell.length_c   1.000
_cell.angle_alpha   90.00
_cell.angle_beta   90.00
_cell.angle_gamma   90.00
#
_symmetry.space_group_name_H-M   'P 1'
#
loop_
_entity.id
_entity.type
_entity.pdbx_description
1 polymer ?
#
loop_
_entity_poly.entity_id
_entity_poly.type
_entity_poly.pdbx_seq_one_letter_code
_entity_poly.pdbx_strand_id
1 'polypeptide(L)'
;MQHTTSLRHRVSAARTAAVLAFGTLAVAGAAMAQNYSPELIEKGRYLATASDCIACHTATKTKPMAGGHSISSPVGDIVATNITPSKSHGIGNYSEQQFADALRKGVRADGAQLYPAMPYTAFSLFTNEDVHAMYAYFMEGVKPVDEAPKATTSLPFPMNVRASMIGWNLLFANDKPFEPDPAQTPEWNRGAYLALGAGHCVTCHTPRGAMMQELASKSMSGAQIGAWYAPDITNSKTHGIGSWSVDELTTYLTTGHLPGKSQAAGPMAEAITHSFSQLNETDLRAISTYILSVPSHKPEDPAQRNRFAHGQATDATAGFRGTSFAEGMKQSGTALGAQIFTANCASCHGASGQGTQDSYYPALFGKSITGEANPSNLIAAILNGVDRETPKGGHVFMPPFGDQTNAMVPLKNEEVAALSNFLLTSYGNSAVSVTADQVQVIREGGAKSSLVLLARVGMAVGAVVVLLLLVLLAKKRGRARRR
;
A
#
# COMPACT_ATOMS: atom_id res chain seq x y z
N MET A 1 -96.73 -11.05 -46.37
CA MET A 1 -97.21 -12.32 -45.80
C MET A 1 -96.15 -12.87 -44.86
N GLN A 2 -96.50 -12.78 -43.60
CA GLN A 2 -96.32 -13.77 -42.54
C GLN A 2 -94.89 -14.17 -42.19
N HIS A 3 -94.44 -13.77 -41.04
CA HIS A 3 -94.33 -14.52 -39.77
C HIS A 3 -93.35 -15.66 -39.80
N THR A 4 -92.31 -15.74 -38.95
CA THR A 4 -92.37 -16.01 -37.52
C THR A 4 -90.96 -16.00 -36.93
N THR A 5 -90.73 -15.29 -35.86
CA THR A 5 -90.23 -15.62 -34.56
C THR A 5 -89.15 -16.74 -34.42
N SER A 6 -88.04 -16.50 -33.75
CA SER A 6 -87.79 -17.12 -32.42
C SER A 6 -86.44 -16.77 -31.82
N LEU A 7 -86.50 -16.21 -30.63
CA LEU A 7 -85.71 -16.50 -29.44
C LEU A 7 -84.59 -17.57 -29.64
N ARG A 8 -83.38 -17.14 -29.68
CA ARG A 8 -82.22 -17.86 -29.13
C ARG A 8 -81.01 -17.00 -29.37
N HIS A 9 -80.62 -16.14 -28.45
CA HIS A 9 -79.24 -15.62 -28.26
C HIS A 9 -79.19 -14.62 -27.09
N ARG A 10 -79.42 -15.16 -25.91
CA ARG A 10 -79.14 -14.48 -24.64
C ARG A 10 -78.45 -15.45 -23.67
N VAL A 11 -77.30 -16.03 -24.03
CA VAL A 11 -76.44 -16.68 -23.06
C VAL A 11 -75.06 -16.81 -23.77
N SER A 12 -74.36 -15.72 -23.98
CA SER A 12 -72.97 -15.81 -24.41
C SER A 12 -72.13 -14.52 -24.26
N ALA A 13 -72.67 -13.58 -23.44
CA ALA A 13 -71.95 -12.29 -23.27
C ALA A 13 -71.40 -12.08 -21.83
N ALA A 14 -71.41 -13.14 -20.99
CA ALA A 14 -70.97 -13.02 -19.60
C ALA A 14 -69.74 -13.86 -19.21
N ARG A 15 -69.03 -14.41 -20.21
CA ARG A 15 -67.80 -15.20 -19.93
C ARG A 15 -66.51 -14.67 -20.57
N THR A 16 -66.54 -13.55 -21.27
CA THR A 16 -65.34 -12.97 -21.91
C THR A 16 -64.83 -11.70 -21.25
N ALA A 17 -65.45 -11.26 -20.15
CA ALA A 17 -65.02 -10.05 -19.42
C ALA A 17 -64.18 -10.36 -18.16
N ALA A 18 -63.89 -11.62 -17.84
CA ALA A 18 -63.16 -12.00 -16.63
C ALA A 18 -61.73 -12.48 -16.85
N VAL A 19 -61.17 -12.42 -18.08
CA VAL A 19 -59.80 -12.89 -18.41
C VAL A 19 -58.86 -11.76 -18.81
N LEU A 20 -59.30 -10.51 -18.85
CA LEU A 20 -58.46 -9.35 -19.26
C LEU A 20 -58.11 -8.40 -18.10
N ALA A 21 -58.30 -8.81 -16.83
CA ALA A 21 -57.92 -8.00 -15.67
C ALA A 21 -56.76 -8.59 -14.85
N PHE A 22 -56.03 -9.61 -15.36
CA PHE A 22 -54.87 -10.18 -14.69
C PHE A 22 -53.60 -10.13 -15.58
N GLY A 23 -53.28 -8.97 -16.06
CA GLY A 23 -52.06 -8.87 -16.88
C GLY A 23 -51.69 -7.42 -17.09
N THR A 24 -51.09 -6.77 -16.12
CA THR A 24 -50.04 -5.73 -16.23
C THR A 24 -49.96 -4.94 -14.93
N LEU A 25 -49.66 -5.56 -13.82
CA LEU A 25 -48.80 -4.93 -12.82
C LEU A 25 -47.33 -5.32 -13.17
N ALA A 26 -46.89 -4.83 -14.31
CA ALA A 26 -45.48 -4.57 -14.50
C ALA A 26 -45.14 -3.46 -13.51
N VAL A 27 -44.64 -3.83 -12.34
CA VAL A 27 -43.91 -2.93 -11.47
C VAL A 27 -42.70 -2.51 -12.30
N ALA A 28 -42.86 -1.41 -13.03
CA ALA A 28 -41.72 -0.61 -13.45
C ALA A 28 -41.04 -0.16 -12.15
N GLY A 29 -40.12 -0.95 -11.68
CA GLY A 29 -39.12 -0.52 -10.75
C GLY A 29 -38.31 0.57 -11.50
N ALA A 30 -38.81 1.80 -11.48
CA ALA A 30 -37.99 2.94 -11.71
C ALA A 30 -36.86 2.80 -10.71
N ALA A 31 -35.65 2.45 -11.21
CA ALA A 31 -34.43 2.67 -10.47
C ALA A 31 -34.47 4.18 -10.17
N MET A 32 -34.91 4.54 -8.98
CA MET A 32 -34.78 5.88 -8.44
C MET A 32 -33.30 6.15 -8.52
N ALA A 33 -32.89 7.13 -9.33
CA ALA A 33 -31.56 7.68 -9.27
C ALA A 33 -31.39 8.10 -7.80
N GLN A 34 -30.50 7.43 -7.09
CA GLN A 34 -30.26 7.68 -5.68
C GLN A 34 -29.41 8.94 -5.64
N ASN A 35 -30.04 10.11 -5.56
CA ASN A 35 -29.31 11.38 -5.38
C ASN A 35 -28.87 11.47 -3.94
N TYR A 36 -27.59 11.24 -3.71
CA TYR A 36 -26.96 11.44 -2.41
C TYR A 36 -26.76 12.94 -2.12
N SER A 37 -26.80 13.33 -0.84
CA SER A 37 -26.53 14.72 -0.49
C SER A 37 -25.07 15.10 -0.80
N PRO A 38 -24.79 16.36 -1.16
CA PRO A 38 -23.43 16.83 -1.38
C PRO A 38 -22.50 16.60 -0.18
N GLU A 39 -23.04 16.71 1.04
CA GLU A 39 -22.28 16.49 2.28
C GLU A 39 -21.87 15.03 2.44
N LEU A 40 -22.76 14.10 2.05
CA LEU A 40 -22.45 12.66 2.10
C LEU A 40 -21.39 12.30 1.06
N ILE A 41 -21.50 12.82 -0.16
CA ILE A 41 -20.50 12.64 -1.23
C ILE A 41 -19.15 13.20 -0.80
N GLU A 42 -19.12 14.39 -0.17
CA GLU A 42 -17.91 15.02 0.32
C GLU A 42 -17.27 14.21 1.47
N LYS A 43 -18.08 13.69 2.41
CA LYS A 43 -17.59 12.75 3.43
C LYS A 43 -16.96 11.51 2.79
N GLY A 44 -17.61 10.93 1.78
CA GLY A 44 -17.07 9.79 1.03
C GLY A 44 -15.79 10.12 0.30
N ARG A 45 -15.71 11.30 -0.33
CA ARG A 45 -14.49 11.80 -0.99
C ARG A 45 -13.34 11.91 0.02
N TYR A 46 -13.59 12.50 1.18
CA TYR A 46 -12.60 12.65 2.25
C TYR A 46 -12.07 11.28 2.71
N LEU A 47 -12.94 10.30 2.95
CA LEU A 47 -12.55 8.95 3.34
C LEU A 47 -11.77 8.22 2.24
N ALA A 48 -12.19 8.34 0.99
CA ALA A 48 -11.45 7.76 -0.14
C ALA A 48 -10.07 8.40 -0.31
N THR A 49 -9.93 9.70 0.00
CA THR A 49 -8.64 10.41 0.05
C THR A 49 -7.79 9.90 1.21
N ALA A 50 -8.37 9.79 2.41
CA ALA A 50 -7.68 9.25 3.58
C ALA A 50 -7.21 7.80 3.37
N SER A 51 -7.92 7.04 2.52
CA SER A 51 -7.60 5.66 2.14
C SER A 51 -6.64 5.53 0.97
N ASP A 52 -6.16 6.64 0.44
CA ASP A 52 -5.21 6.70 -0.69
C ASP A 52 -5.63 5.85 -1.90
N CYS A 53 -6.94 5.75 -2.17
CA CYS A 53 -7.47 4.92 -3.24
C CYS A 53 -6.87 5.29 -4.61
N ILE A 54 -6.60 6.59 -4.80
CA ILE A 54 -6.08 7.14 -6.07
C ILE A 54 -4.68 6.62 -6.40
N ALA A 55 -3.81 6.39 -5.41
CA ALA A 55 -2.43 5.95 -5.62
C ALA A 55 -2.39 4.58 -6.31
N CYS A 56 -3.22 3.63 -5.87
CA CYS A 56 -3.29 2.31 -6.47
C CYS A 56 -4.19 2.25 -7.71
N HIS A 57 -5.32 2.97 -7.71
CA HIS A 57 -6.33 2.86 -8.75
C HIS A 57 -6.18 3.88 -9.89
N THR A 58 -4.99 4.51 -10.05
CA THR A 58 -4.72 5.48 -11.12
C THR A 58 -3.37 5.22 -11.77
N ALA A 59 -3.35 4.60 -12.93
CA ALA A 59 -2.13 4.46 -13.72
C ALA A 59 -1.82 5.72 -14.56
N THR A 60 -2.82 6.51 -14.88
CA THR A 60 -2.70 7.69 -15.73
C THR A 60 -3.43 8.87 -15.10
N LYS A 61 -2.73 9.98 -14.84
CA LYS A 61 -3.28 11.18 -14.17
C LYS A 61 -4.56 11.72 -14.84
N THR A 62 -4.73 11.55 -16.14
CA THR A 62 -5.93 11.98 -16.88
C THR A 62 -7.14 11.07 -16.70
N LYS A 63 -6.97 9.89 -16.12
CA LYS A 63 -8.01 8.88 -15.88
C LYS A 63 -7.98 8.39 -14.42
N PRO A 64 -8.27 9.26 -13.45
CA PRO A 64 -8.23 8.89 -12.06
C PRO A 64 -9.23 7.76 -11.75
N MET A 65 -8.86 6.86 -10.84
CA MET A 65 -9.64 5.70 -10.40
C MET A 65 -9.94 4.66 -11.50
N ALA A 66 -9.37 4.79 -12.71
CA ALA A 66 -9.59 3.86 -13.82
C ALA A 66 -8.73 2.57 -13.73
N GLY A 67 -7.95 2.42 -12.67
CA GLY A 67 -7.08 1.26 -12.47
C GLY A 67 -5.84 1.25 -13.35
N GLY A 68 -5.26 0.05 -13.50
CA GLY A 68 -4.11 -0.19 -14.39
C GLY A 68 -2.74 0.00 -13.74
N HIS A 69 -2.65 0.54 -12.53
CA HIS A 69 -1.40 0.59 -11.79
C HIS A 69 -0.99 -0.82 -11.34
N SER A 70 0.28 -1.16 -11.56
CA SER A 70 0.85 -2.45 -11.18
C SER A 70 1.52 -2.35 -9.83
N ILE A 71 1.00 -3.08 -8.86
CA ILE A 71 1.54 -3.18 -7.51
C ILE A 71 2.47 -4.39 -7.50
N SER A 72 3.78 -4.16 -7.47
CA SER A 72 4.76 -5.23 -7.35
C SER A 72 4.74 -5.82 -5.95
N SER A 73 4.64 -7.14 -5.87
CA SER A 73 4.67 -7.89 -4.62
C SER A 73 5.75 -8.98 -4.65
N PRO A 74 6.17 -9.50 -3.48
CA PRO A 74 7.16 -10.59 -3.43
C PRO A 74 6.73 -11.88 -4.14
N VAL A 75 5.46 -12.00 -4.55
CA VAL A 75 4.89 -13.17 -5.24
C VAL A 75 4.49 -12.89 -6.69
N GLY A 76 4.66 -11.67 -7.18
CA GLY A 76 4.33 -11.23 -8.55
C GLY A 76 3.52 -9.95 -8.57
N ASP A 77 3.12 -9.51 -9.76
CA ASP A 77 2.47 -8.22 -9.95
C ASP A 77 0.95 -8.32 -9.89
N ILE A 78 0.36 -7.41 -9.11
CA ILE A 78 -1.10 -7.29 -8.95
C ILE A 78 -1.52 -5.96 -9.55
N VAL A 79 -2.40 -6.00 -10.53
CA VAL A 79 -2.91 -4.80 -11.21
C VAL A 79 -4.22 -4.35 -10.56
N ALA A 80 -4.25 -3.08 -10.17
CA ALA A 80 -5.45 -2.45 -9.61
C ALA A 80 -6.55 -2.33 -10.68
N THR A 81 -7.78 -2.59 -10.27
CA THR A 81 -8.95 -2.56 -11.15
C THR A 81 -9.51 -1.14 -11.32
N ASN A 82 -10.31 -0.92 -12.36
CA ASN A 82 -11.13 0.26 -12.51
C ASN A 82 -12.22 0.28 -11.42
N ILE A 83 -12.24 1.31 -10.59
CA ILE A 83 -13.23 1.53 -9.52
C ILE A 83 -14.10 2.78 -9.77
N THR A 84 -14.11 3.28 -11.01
CA THR A 84 -15.07 4.32 -11.42
C THR A 84 -16.48 3.75 -11.55
N PRO A 85 -17.55 4.59 -11.57
CA PRO A 85 -18.93 4.13 -11.75
C PRO A 85 -19.24 3.71 -13.22
N SER A 86 -18.23 3.30 -13.99
CA SER A 86 -18.43 2.69 -15.28
C SER A 86 -19.19 1.37 -15.14
N LYS A 87 -20.29 1.21 -15.88
CA LYS A 87 -21.09 -0.02 -15.87
C LYS A 87 -20.46 -1.13 -16.69
N SER A 88 -19.57 -0.79 -17.62
CA SER A 88 -18.90 -1.74 -18.52
C SER A 88 -17.59 -2.26 -17.96
N HIS A 89 -16.79 -1.42 -17.29
CA HIS A 89 -15.41 -1.74 -16.88
C HIS A 89 -15.09 -1.42 -15.41
N GLY A 90 -15.99 -0.74 -14.69
CA GLY A 90 -15.83 -0.33 -13.31
C GLY A 90 -16.81 -1.01 -12.35
N ILE A 91 -17.16 -0.27 -11.30
CA ILE A 91 -18.05 -0.75 -10.24
C ILE A 91 -19.47 -0.18 -10.33
N GLY A 92 -19.86 0.43 -11.48
CA GLY A 92 -21.16 1.11 -11.65
C GLY A 92 -22.39 0.20 -11.56
N ASN A 93 -22.20 -1.12 -11.56
CA ASN A 93 -23.27 -2.10 -11.34
C ASN A 93 -23.24 -2.71 -9.92
N TYR A 94 -22.31 -2.29 -9.05
CA TYR A 94 -22.28 -2.80 -7.68
C TYR A 94 -23.46 -2.24 -6.87
N SER A 95 -24.13 -3.09 -6.11
CA SER A 95 -24.94 -2.64 -5.00
C SER A 95 -24.04 -2.14 -3.87
N GLU A 96 -24.59 -1.35 -2.95
CA GLU A 96 -23.86 -0.91 -1.77
C GLU A 96 -23.31 -2.10 -0.95
N GLN A 97 -24.06 -3.18 -0.80
CA GLN A 97 -23.60 -4.39 -0.14
C GLN A 97 -22.40 -5.04 -0.87
N GLN A 98 -22.43 -5.11 -2.20
CA GLN A 98 -21.30 -5.63 -2.99
C GLN A 98 -20.06 -4.74 -2.89
N PHE A 99 -20.27 -3.43 -2.81
CA PHE A 99 -19.18 -2.48 -2.55
C PHE A 99 -18.59 -2.69 -1.14
N ALA A 100 -19.44 -2.82 -0.13
CA ALA A 100 -19.04 -3.12 1.25
C ALA A 100 -18.27 -4.44 1.35
N ASP A 101 -18.73 -5.49 0.67
CA ASP A 101 -18.06 -6.80 0.67
C ASP A 101 -16.70 -6.73 -0.03
N ALA A 102 -16.58 -5.99 -1.13
CA ALA A 102 -15.29 -5.77 -1.79
C ALA A 102 -14.33 -4.97 -0.91
N LEU A 103 -14.81 -3.91 -0.27
CA LEU A 103 -14.02 -3.02 0.56
C LEU A 103 -13.55 -3.68 1.86
N ARG A 104 -14.45 -4.37 2.57
CA ARG A 104 -14.18 -4.91 3.93
C ARG A 104 -13.79 -6.38 3.95
N LYS A 105 -14.27 -7.19 3.02
CA LYS A 105 -14.08 -8.65 3.00
C LYS A 105 -13.21 -9.13 1.85
N GLY A 106 -12.85 -8.23 0.92
CA GLY A 106 -12.09 -8.60 -0.27
C GLY A 106 -12.86 -9.53 -1.22
N VAL A 107 -14.21 -9.39 -1.30
CA VAL A 107 -15.06 -10.21 -2.18
C VAL A 107 -15.72 -9.33 -3.23
N ARG A 108 -15.39 -9.56 -4.49
CA ARG A 108 -15.95 -8.83 -5.64
C ARG A 108 -17.43 -9.17 -5.87
N ALA A 109 -18.14 -8.34 -6.63
CA ALA A 109 -19.55 -8.58 -6.98
C ALA A 109 -19.79 -9.90 -7.74
N ASP A 110 -18.79 -10.43 -8.45
CA ASP A 110 -18.84 -11.73 -9.13
C ASP A 110 -18.44 -12.91 -8.21
N GLY A 111 -18.22 -12.66 -6.92
CA GLY A 111 -17.79 -13.66 -5.93
C GLY A 111 -16.29 -13.96 -5.93
N ALA A 112 -15.51 -13.37 -6.82
CA ALA A 112 -14.06 -13.61 -6.86
C ALA A 112 -13.37 -12.93 -5.67
N GLN A 113 -12.39 -13.61 -5.08
CA GLN A 113 -11.60 -13.08 -3.98
C GLN A 113 -10.57 -12.06 -4.47
N LEU A 114 -10.37 -10.98 -3.73
CA LEU A 114 -9.29 -10.03 -3.92
C LEU A 114 -8.00 -10.56 -3.27
N TYR A 115 -6.86 -10.10 -3.77
CA TYR A 115 -5.59 -10.28 -3.07
C TYR A 115 -5.43 -9.18 -2.02
N PRO A 116 -4.78 -9.46 -0.86
CA PRO A 116 -4.61 -8.48 0.22
C PRO A 116 -3.57 -7.38 -0.10
N ALA A 117 -3.23 -7.20 -1.39
CA ALA A 117 -2.62 -5.98 -1.89
C ALA A 117 -3.62 -4.81 -1.85
N MET A 118 -4.92 -5.08 -2.01
CA MET A 118 -5.96 -4.19 -1.54
C MET A 118 -6.10 -4.39 -0.02
N PRO A 119 -5.91 -3.37 0.82
CA PRO A 119 -5.83 -3.53 2.26
C PRO A 119 -7.22 -3.68 2.92
N TYR A 120 -8.05 -4.62 2.40
CA TYR A 120 -9.41 -4.86 2.94
C TYR A 120 -9.39 -5.33 4.40
N THR A 121 -8.27 -5.88 4.88
CA THR A 121 -8.08 -6.20 6.31
C THR A 121 -8.04 -4.96 7.19
N ALA A 122 -7.54 -3.84 6.70
CA ALA A 122 -7.60 -2.55 7.36
C ALA A 122 -8.98 -1.89 7.14
N PHE A 123 -9.48 -1.92 5.92
CA PHE A 123 -10.78 -1.33 5.57
C PHE A 123 -11.98 -2.05 6.21
N SER A 124 -11.79 -3.25 6.75
CA SER A 124 -12.80 -3.92 7.57
C SER A 124 -13.24 -3.09 8.79
N LEU A 125 -12.38 -2.19 9.24
CA LEU A 125 -12.66 -1.28 10.37
C LEU A 125 -13.65 -0.16 10.03
N PHE A 126 -13.96 0.11 8.77
CA PHE A 126 -14.93 1.16 8.41
C PHE A 126 -16.31 0.87 8.99
N THR A 127 -16.94 1.91 9.51
CA THR A 127 -18.35 1.86 9.94
C THR A 127 -19.30 1.73 8.73
N ASN A 128 -20.55 1.35 8.98
CA ASN A 128 -21.54 1.27 7.89
C ASN A 128 -21.81 2.65 7.29
N GLU A 129 -21.85 3.70 8.12
CA GLU A 129 -22.06 5.08 7.70
C GLU A 129 -20.93 5.58 6.80
N ASP A 130 -19.69 5.18 7.10
CA ASP A 130 -18.53 5.57 6.30
C ASP A 130 -18.48 4.81 4.97
N VAL A 131 -18.83 3.51 4.97
CA VAL A 131 -18.98 2.74 3.72
C VAL A 131 -20.10 3.32 2.85
N HIS A 132 -21.23 3.71 3.44
CA HIS A 132 -22.34 4.38 2.73
C HIS A 132 -21.87 5.69 2.07
N ALA A 133 -21.12 6.51 2.80
CA ALA A 133 -20.57 7.75 2.27
C ALA A 133 -19.57 7.49 1.12
N MET A 134 -18.67 6.52 1.28
CA MET A 134 -17.73 6.12 0.22
C MET A 134 -18.46 5.60 -1.01
N TYR A 135 -19.50 4.77 -0.84
CA TYR A 135 -20.33 4.29 -1.95
C TYR A 135 -20.98 5.45 -2.71
N ALA A 136 -21.58 6.41 -1.97
CA ALA A 136 -22.16 7.61 -2.57
C ALA A 136 -21.13 8.39 -3.40
N TYR A 137 -19.92 8.59 -2.88
CA TYR A 137 -18.84 9.25 -3.60
C TYR A 137 -18.42 8.49 -4.86
N PHE A 138 -18.21 7.17 -4.78
CA PHE A 138 -17.80 6.40 -5.95
C PHE A 138 -18.89 6.35 -7.03
N MET A 139 -20.16 6.35 -6.65
CA MET A 139 -21.26 6.30 -7.61
C MET A 139 -21.61 7.65 -8.25
N GLU A 140 -21.53 8.75 -7.51
CA GLU A 140 -21.98 10.06 -7.98
C GLU A 140 -20.87 11.14 -8.01
N GLY A 141 -19.80 10.99 -7.21
CA GLY A 141 -18.69 11.95 -7.15
C GLY A 141 -17.55 11.65 -8.12
N VAL A 142 -17.39 10.42 -8.57
CA VAL A 142 -16.33 9.99 -9.49
C VAL A 142 -16.86 9.94 -10.92
N LYS A 143 -16.08 10.45 -11.89
CA LYS A 143 -16.45 10.36 -13.31
C LYS A 143 -16.24 8.94 -13.85
N PRO A 144 -17.19 8.36 -14.59
CA PRO A 144 -17.02 7.04 -15.20
C PRO A 144 -15.93 7.05 -16.27
N VAL A 145 -15.14 5.99 -16.33
CA VAL A 145 -14.16 5.73 -17.39
C VAL A 145 -14.45 4.37 -18.00
N ASP A 146 -15.00 4.35 -19.22
CA ASP A 146 -15.46 3.13 -19.89
C ASP A 146 -14.32 2.42 -20.64
N GLU A 147 -13.21 2.21 -19.95
CA GLU A 147 -12.03 1.50 -20.47
C GLU A 147 -11.54 0.47 -19.46
N ALA A 148 -11.15 -0.71 -19.95
CA ALA A 148 -10.47 -1.70 -19.14
C ALA A 148 -9.00 -1.32 -18.92
N PRO A 149 -8.41 -1.62 -17.76
CA PRO A 149 -6.97 -1.56 -17.58
C PRO A 149 -6.24 -2.39 -18.64
N LYS A 150 -5.17 -1.83 -19.23
CA LYS A 150 -4.38 -2.53 -20.27
C LYS A 150 -3.57 -3.69 -19.68
N ALA A 151 -3.07 -3.53 -18.46
CA ALA A 151 -2.33 -4.56 -17.75
C ALA A 151 -3.29 -5.48 -16.98
N THR A 152 -2.87 -6.72 -16.75
CA THR A 152 -3.59 -7.72 -15.97
C THR A 152 -2.70 -8.29 -14.89
N THR A 153 -3.30 -8.69 -13.76
CA THR A 153 -2.59 -9.37 -12.68
C THR A 153 -1.90 -10.63 -13.19
N SER A 154 -0.59 -10.73 -12.95
CA SER A 154 0.25 -11.86 -13.36
C SER A 154 0.94 -12.47 -12.16
N LEU A 155 0.35 -13.52 -11.62
CA LEU A 155 0.90 -14.27 -10.49
C LEU A 155 1.24 -15.71 -10.94
N PRO A 156 2.38 -16.27 -10.49
CA PRO A 156 2.74 -17.65 -10.79
C PRO A 156 1.81 -18.63 -10.06
N PHE A 157 1.56 -19.80 -10.68
CA PHE A 157 0.84 -20.88 -10.02
C PHE A 157 1.61 -21.35 -8.75
N PRO A 158 0.93 -21.56 -7.62
CA PRO A 158 -0.53 -21.55 -7.38
C PRO A 158 -1.09 -20.20 -6.91
N MET A 159 -0.30 -19.12 -6.83
CA MET A 159 -0.74 -17.82 -6.34
C MET A 159 -1.83 -17.17 -7.21
N ASN A 160 -1.94 -17.54 -8.48
CA ASN A 160 -3.00 -17.12 -9.40
C ASN A 160 -4.37 -17.77 -9.13
N VAL A 161 -4.45 -18.74 -8.23
CA VAL A 161 -5.73 -19.40 -7.85
C VAL A 161 -6.42 -18.56 -6.78
N ARG A 162 -7.30 -17.64 -7.19
CA ARG A 162 -8.00 -16.71 -6.27
C ARG A 162 -8.81 -17.42 -5.17
N ALA A 163 -9.34 -18.62 -5.43
CA ALA A 163 -10.05 -19.41 -4.44
C ALA A 163 -9.21 -19.74 -3.20
N SER A 164 -7.87 -19.77 -3.31
CA SER A 164 -6.98 -19.94 -2.15
C SER A 164 -7.14 -18.83 -1.10
N MET A 165 -7.59 -17.65 -1.53
CA MET A 165 -7.84 -16.53 -0.62
C MET A 165 -9.03 -16.75 0.31
N ILE A 166 -9.95 -17.67 0.01
CA ILE A 166 -11.02 -18.06 0.95
C ILE A 166 -10.40 -18.62 2.24
N GLY A 167 -9.44 -19.54 2.10
CA GLY A 167 -8.72 -20.09 3.26
C GLY A 167 -7.86 -19.05 3.98
N TRP A 168 -7.21 -18.18 3.22
CA TRP A 168 -6.42 -17.09 3.80
C TRP A 168 -7.31 -16.11 4.59
N ASN A 169 -8.45 -15.71 4.03
CA ASN A 169 -9.40 -14.82 4.68
C ASN A 169 -9.96 -15.44 5.96
N LEU A 170 -10.30 -16.74 5.94
CA LEU A 170 -10.77 -17.45 7.13
C LEU A 170 -9.77 -17.40 8.29
N LEU A 171 -8.47 -17.37 7.99
CA LEU A 171 -7.41 -17.37 9.01
C LEU A 171 -7.01 -15.95 9.46
N PHE A 172 -7.08 -14.96 8.57
CA PHE A 172 -6.40 -13.67 8.79
C PHE A 172 -7.30 -12.44 8.58
N ALA A 173 -8.44 -12.56 7.88
CA ALA A 173 -9.33 -11.43 7.73
C ALA A 173 -10.23 -11.27 8.97
N ASN A 174 -10.52 -10.01 9.29
CA ASN A 174 -11.50 -9.64 10.30
C ASN A 174 -12.58 -8.79 9.61
N ASP A 175 -13.83 -8.98 9.94
CA ASP A 175 -14.95 -8.23 9.36
C ASP A 175 -15.66 -7.32 10.37
N LYS A 176 -15.03 -7.09 11.54
CA LYS A 176 -15.59 -6.25 12.60
C LYS A 176 -15.22 -4.80 12.37
N PRO A 177 -16.21 -3.89 12.35
CA PRO A 177 -15.95 -2.47 12.38
C PRO A 177 -15.15 -2.05 13.62
N PHE A 178 -14.51 -0.88 13.53
CA PHE A 178 -13.79 -0.28 14.64
C PHE A 178 -14.74 0.00 15.81
N GLU A 179 -14.33 -0.40 16.99
CA GLU A 179 -15.00 -0.10 18.25
C GLU A 179 -14.09 0.86 19.05
N PRO A 180 -14.58 2.07 19.41
CA PRO A 180 -13.82 3.00 20.24
C PRO A 180 -13.50 2.40 21.61
N ASP A 181 -12.26 2.60 22.06
CA ASP A 181 -11.86 2.25 23.43
C ASP A 181 -12.39 3.31 24.42
N PRO A 182 -13.30 2.95 25.33
CA PRO A 182 -13.87 3.91 26.27
C PRO A 182 -12.86 4.42 27.32
N ALA A 183 -11.69 3.78 27.44
CA ALA A 183 -10.62 4.25 28.32
C ALA A 183 -9.74 5.34 27.69
N GLN A 184 -9.90 5.59 26.38
CA GLN A 184 -9.12 6.56 25.61
C GLN A 184 -9.93 7.82 25.29
N THR A 185 -9.20 8.88 24.92
CA THR A 185 -9.84 10.12 24.50
C THR A 185 -10.53 9.99 23.14
N PRO A 186 -11.52 10.83 22.80
CA PRO A 186 -12.12 10.89 21.46
C PRO A 186 -11.07 11.14 20.36
N GLU A 187 -10.08 11.99 20.61
CA GLU A 187 -8.98 12.27 19.69
C GLU A 187 -8.15 11.00 19.41
N TRP A 188 -7.77 10.28 20.47
CA TRP A 188 -7.03 9.02 20.33
C TRP A 188 -7.82 7.97 19.53
N ASN A 189 -9.11 7.80 19.86
CA ASN A 189 -10.00 6.87 19.14
C ASN A 189 -10.17 7.26 17.67
N ARG A 190 -10.29 8.55 17.37
CA ARG A 190 -10.33 9.04 15.99
C ARG A 190 -9.01 8.74 15.26
N GLY A 191 -7.88 8.97 15.93
CA GLY A 191 -6.56 8.65 15.41
C GLY A 191 -6.36 7.17 15.15
N ALA A 192 -6.78 6.30 16.08
CA ALA A 192 -6.74 4.85 15.92
C ALA A 192 -7.59 4.39 14.73
N TYR A 193 -8.83 4.89 14.61
CA TYR A 193 -9.71 4.59 13.49
C TYR A 193 -9.09 4.96 12.14
N LEU A 194 -8.51 6.15 12.04
CA LEU A 194 -7.88 6.63 10.81
C LEU A 194 -6.58 5.88 10.52
N ALA A 195 -5.70 5.70 11.49
CA ALA A 195 -4.39 5.08 11.27
C ALA A 195 -4.49 3.59 10.96
N LEU A 196 -5.40 2.87 11.62
CA LEU A 196 -5.59 1.43 11.42
C LEU A 196 -6.50 1.11 10.24
N GLY A 197 -7.53 1.93 10.01
CA GLY A 197 -8.52 1.80 8.94
C GLY A 197 -8.10 2.54 7.67
N ALA A 198 -8.55 3.78 7.51
CA ALA A 198 -8.35 4.57 6.29
C ALA A 198 -6.87 4.70 5.89
N GLY A 199 -6.02 5.18 6.78
CA GLY A 199 -4.59 5.36 6.53
C GLY A 199 -3.79 4.06 6.46
N HIS A 200 -4.37 2.92 6.85
CA HIS A 200 -3.81 1.56 6.82
C HIS A 200 -2.30 1.47 7.11
N CYS A 201 -1.82 2.25 8.08
CA CYS A 201 -0.39 2.35 8.42
C CYS A 201 0.25 0.98 8.71
N VAL A 202 -0.52 0.09 9.34
CA VAL A 202 -0.10 -1.29 9.65
C VAL A 202 0.27 -2.09 8.40
N THR A 203 -0.35 -1.79 7.26
CA THR A 203 -0.12 -2.51 6.01
C THR A 203 1.33 -2.37 5.51
N CYS A 204 1.95 -1.22 5.73
CA CYS A 204 3.35 -0.99 5.36
C CYS A 204 4.30 -1.15 6.56
N HIS A 205 3.91 -0.68 7.76
CA HIS A 205 4.80 -0.60 8.91
C HIS A 205 4.79 -1.85 9.81
N THR A 206 4.07 -2.93 9.45
CA THR A 206 4.03 -4.18 10.22
C THR A 206 4.70 -5.32 9.44
N PRO A 207 5.62 -6.08 10.04
CA PRO A 207 6.25 -7.22 9.39
C PRO A 207 5.24 -8.27 8.92
N ARG A 208 5.57 -8.97 7.85
CA ARG A 208 4.76 -10.04 7.28
C ARG A 208 5.20 -11.42 7.78
N GLY A 209 4.23 -12.29 8.03
CA GLY A 209 4.47 -13.69 8.31
C GLY A 209 4.67 -14.53 7.05
N ALA A 210 4.83 -15.84 7.23
CA ALA A 210 5.12 -16.79 6.15
C ALA A 210 4.01 -16.85 5.08
N MET A 211 2.76 -16.55 5.43
CA MET A 211 1.63 -16.48 4.50
C MET A 211 1.32 -15.04 4.07
N MET A 212 2.26 -14.13 4.21
CA MET A 212 2.15 -12.71 3.89
C MET A 212 1.11 -11.93 4.73
N GLN A 213 0.60 -12.52 5.80
CA GLN A 213 -0.26 -11.84 6.77
C GLN A 213 0.54 -10.85 7.62
N GLU A 214 -0.11 -9.82 8.14
CA GLU A 214 0.46 -8.91 9.13
C GLU A 214 0.69 -9.63 10.47
N LEU A 215 1.86 -9.40 11.06
CA LEU A 215 2.17 -9.94 12.38
C LEU A 215 1.69 -8.96 13.46
N ALA A 216 0.47 -9.12 13.95
CA ALA A 216 -0.13 -8.24 14.95
C ALA A 216 0.75 -8.07 16.21
N SER A 217 1.48 -9.11 16.63
CA SER A 217 2.44 -9.04 17.74
C SER A 217 3.67 -8.17 17.48
N LYS A 218 3.82 -7.63 16.27
CA LYS A 218 4.88 -6.72 15.84
C LYS A 218 4.31 -5.50 15.09
N SER A 219 3.09 -5.12 15.44
CA SER A 219 2.40 -4.02 14.78
C SER A 219 3.26 -2.76 14.79
N MET A 220 3.37 -2.09 13.65
CA MET A 220 4.11 -0.83 13.43
C MET A 220 5.61 -0.87 13.75
N SER A 221 6.22 -2.06 13.88
CA SER A 221 7.66 -2.22 14.19
C SER A 221 8.58 -2.23 12.96
N GLY A 222 8.09 -1.78 11.82
CA GLY A 222 8.81 -1.68 10.56
C GLY A 222 8.78 -2.94 9.71
N ALA A 223 8.77 -2.79 8.38
CA ALA A 223 8.74 -3.90 7.43
C ALA A 223 9.37 -3.56 6.08
N GLN A 224 9.84 -4.57 5.35
CA GLN A 224 10.28 -4.44 3.97
C GLN A 224 9.07 -4.41 3.04
N ILE A 225 8.99 -3.40 2.18
CA ILE A 225 7.94 -3.20 1.18
C ILE A 225 8.61 -3.07 -0.19
N GLY A 226 8.72 -4.19 -0.89
CA GLY A 226 9.47 -4.21 -2.15
C GLY A 226 10.91 -3.73 -1.96
N ALA A 227 11.31 -2.72 -2.74
CA ALA A 227 12.61 -2.07 -2.65
C ALA A 227 12.77 -1.15 -1.43
N TRP A 228 11.68 -0.77 -0.77
CA TRP A 228 11.67 0.20 0.33
C TRP A 228 11.48 -0.46 1.68
N TYR A 229 11.95 0.18 2.72
CA TYR A 229 11.73 -0.23 4.11
C TYR A 229 10.85 0.80 4.82
N ALA A 230 9.65 0.39 5.23
CA ALA A 230 8.81 1.18 6.13
C ALA A 230 9.37 1.06 7.55
N PRO A 231 9.90 2.14 8.16
CA PRO A 231 10.58 2.06 9.43
C PRO A 231 9.63 1.77 10.60
N ASP A 232 10.21 1.40 11.74
CA ASP A 232 9.51 1.32 13.02
C ASP A 232 8.95 2.71 13.40
N ILE A 233 7.63 2.79 13.60
CA ILE A 233 6.91 4.02 13.98
C ILE A 233 6.24 3.90 15.36
N THR A 234 6.66 2.94 16.17
CA THR A 234 6.24 2.82 17.57
C THR A 234 6.80 3.95 18.44
N ASN A 235 6.33 4.04 19.67
CA ASN A 235 6.79 5.02 20.65
C ASN A 235 8.20 4.73 21.24
N SER A 236 8.91 3.76 20.70
CA SER A 236 10.31 3.51 21.08
C SER A 236 11.17 4.73 20.80
N LYS A 237 11.94 5.15 21.80
CA LYS A 237 12.93 6.22 21.62
C LYS A 237 14.17 5.73 20.88
N THR A 238 14.45 4.44 20.95
CA THR A 238 15.62 3.83 20.30
C THR A 238 15.31 3.37 18.87
N HIS A 239 14.23 2.61 18.69
CA HIS A 239 13.91 1.97 17.42
C HIS A 239 12.88 2.73 16.58
N GLY A 240 11.93 3.41 17.25
CA GLY A 240 10.79 4.06 16.66
C GLY A 240 10.92 5.57 16.51
N ILE A 241 9.79 6.24 16.65
CA ILE A 241 9.66 7.71 16.61
C ILE A 241 9.25 8.31 17.95
N GLY A 242 9.46 7.60 19.07
CA GLY A 242 9.10 8.07 20.42
C GLY A 242 9.84 9.33 20.90
N SER A 243 10.81 9.82 20.14
CA SER A 243 11.47 11.12 20.32
C SER A 243 10.82 12.26 19.54
N TRP A 244 9.74 12.00 18.80
CA TRP A 244 9.00 13.02 18.07
C TRP A 244 7.86 13.56 18.92
N SER A 245 7.53 14.84 18.73
CA SER A 245 6.30 15.41 19.27
C SER A 245 5.10 15.15 18.33
N VAL A 246 3.88 15.34 18.83
CA VAL A 246 2.67 15.32 18.01
C VAL A 246 2.76 16.34 16.87
N ASP A 247 3.26 17.53 17.14
CA ASP A 247 3.41 18.61 16.13
C ASP A 247 4.44 18.23 15.06
N GLU A 248 5.55 17.59 15.44
CA GLU A 248 6.56 17.10 14.50
C GLU A 248 6.00 16.01 13.57
N LEU A 249 5.27 15.03 14.11
CA LEU A 249 4.67 13.99 13.31
C LEU A 249 3.56 14.54 12.41
N THR A 250 2.72 15.45 12.92
CA THR A 250 1.70 16.16 12.15
C THR A 250 2.34 16.95 10.99
N THR A 251 3.42 17.68 11.26
CA THR A 251 4.19 18.39 10.23
C THR A 251 4.73 17.44 9.17
N TYR A 252 5.30 16.31 9.57
CA TYR A 252 5.81 15.30 8.65
C TYR A 252 4.70 14.71 7.78
N LEU A 253 3.55 14.34 8.34
CA LEU A 253 2.41 13.81 7.59
C LEU A 253 1.82 14.85 6.64
N THR A 254 1.81 16.13 7.02
CA THR A 254 1.32 17.23 6.17
C THR A 254 2.27 17.52 5.01
N THR A 255 3.58 17.58 5.27
CA THR A 255 4.56 18.15 4.33
C THR A 255 5.48 17.12 3.69
N GLY A 256 5.60 15.93 4.28
CA GLY A 256 6.60 14.93 3.92
C GLY A 256 8.02 15.30 4.32
N HIS A 257 8.19 16.34 5.13
CA HIS A 257 9.49 16.83 5.56
C HIS A 257 9.49 17.24 7.03
N LEU A 258 10.48 16.74 7.76
CA LEU A 258 10.78 17.21 9.12
C LEU A 258 12.25 17.59 9.18
N PRO A 259 12.57 18.90 9.32
CA PRO A 259 13.94 19.37 9.40
C PRO A 259 14.74 18.62 10.48
N GLY A 260 15.97 18.23 10.17
CA GLY A 260 16.84 17.51 11.09
C GLY A 260 16.48 16.05 11.36
N LYS A 261 15.36 15.50 10.85
CA LYS A 261 14.93 14.12 11.12
C LYS A 261 14.63 13.29 9.87
N SER A 262 13.64 13.70 9.06
CA SER A 262 13.16 12.82 7.99
C SER A 262 12.66 13.57 6.76
N GLN A 263 12.78 12.91 5.60
CA GLN A 263 12.18 13.31 4.33
C GLN A 263 11.49 12.10 3.72
N ALA A 264 10.26 12.27 3.25
CA ALA A 264 9.51 11.21 2.60
C ALA A 264 10.04 10.93 1.19
N ALA A 265 10.15 9.65 0.86
CA ALA A 265 10.49 9.14 -0.46
C ALA A 265 9.71 7.85 -0.73
N GLY A 266 9.68 7.41 -2.00
CA GLY A 266 8.98 6.19 -2.42
C GLY A 266 7.51 6.15 -1.98
N PRO A 267 6.99 4.99 -1.56
CA PRO A 267 5.57 4.83 -1.22
C PRO A 267 5.06 5.79 -0.13
N MET A 268 5.92 6.16 0.84
CA MET A 268 5.51 7.14 1.86
C MET A 268 5.34 8.55 1.28
N ALA A 269 6.13 8.92 0.27
CA ALA A 269 5.96 10.19 -0.43
C ALA A 269 4.63 10.22 -1.21
N GLU A 270 4.24 9.11 -1.83
CA GLU A 270 2.94 8.95 -2.51
C GLU A 270 1.79 9.07 -1.51
N ALA A 271 1.83 8.33 -0.40
CA ALA A 271 0.82 8.40 0.65
C ALA A 271 0.65 9.81 1.22
N ILE A 272 1.73 10.55 1.41
CA ILE A 272 1.65 11.95 1.85
C ILE A 272 1.03 12.83 0.76
N THR A 273 1.50 12.72 -0.48
CA THR A 273 1.05 13.58 -1.58
C THR A 273 -0.43 13.36 -1.92
N HIS A 274 -0.86 12.09 -1.97
CA HIS A 274 -2.20 11.74 -2.43
C HIS A 274 -3.24 11.63 -1.31
N SER A 275 -2.79 11.47 -0.05
CA SER A 275 -3.67 11.30 1.10
C SER A 275 -3.37 12.30 2.22
N PHE A 276 -2.35 12.07 3.05
CA PHE A 276 -2.20 12.76 4.33
C PHE A 276 -2.13 14.28 4.20
N SER A 277 -1.45 14.83 3.20
CA SER A 277 -1.37 16.27 2.98
C SER A 277 -2.71 16.95 2.66
N GLN A 278 -3.73 16.17 2.34
CA GLN A 278 -5.07 16.64 1.99
C GLN A 278 -6.06 16.48 3.16
N LEU A 279 -5.65 15.87 4.27
CA LEU A 279 -6.47 15.73 5.46
C LEU A 279 -6.47 17.02 6.27
N ASN A 280 -7.53 17.23 7.04
CA ASN A 280 -7.60 18.34 7.97
C ASN A 280 -6.61 18.14 9.14
N GLU A 281 -6.18 19.25 9.75
CA GLU A 281 -5.20 19.23 10.83
C GLU A 281 -5.67 18.44 12.05
N THR A 282 -6.97 18.48 12.36
CA THR A 282 -7.53 17.75 13.51
C THR A 282 -7.34 16.24 13.35
N ASP A 283 -7.61 15.70 12.18
CA ASP A 283 -7.45 14.27 11.90
C ASP A 283 -5.95 13.88 11.85
N LEU A 284 -5.09 14.73 11.30
CA LEU A 284 -3.64 14.49 11.31
C LEU A 284 -3.06 14.50 12.73
N ARG A 285 -3.51 15.40 13.60
CA ARG A 285 -3.12 15.41 15.02
C ARG A 285 -3.62 14.16 15.74
N ALA A 286 -4.86 13.75 15.47
CA ALA A 286 -5.43 12.53 16.02
C ALA A 286 -4.61 11.29 15.61
N ILE A 287 -4.26 11.16 14.31
CA ILE A 287 -3.36 10.11 13.81
C ILE A 287 -2.01 10.17 14.56
N SER A 288 -1.42 11.34 14.68
CA SER A 288 -0.12 11.54 15.36
C SER A 288 -0.19 11.14 16.84
N THR A 289 -1.25 11.54 17.54
CA THR A 289 -1.51 11.18 18.95
C THR A 289 -1.60 9.67 19.11
N TYR A 290 -2.35 9.00 18.23
CA TYR A 290 -2.45 7.54 18.26
C TYR A 290 -1.10 6.86 17.97
N ILE A 291 -0.44 7.20 16.87
CA ILE A 291 0.82 6.57 16.45
C ILE A 291 1.88 6.66 17.56
N LEU A 292 2.04 7.85 18.18
CA LEU A 292 3.00 8.07 19.26
C LEU A 292 2.63 7.35 20.57
N SER A 293 1.43 6.80 20.69
CA SER A 293 1.02 5.94 21.80
C SER A 293 1.27 4.46 21.57
N VAL A 294 1.55 4.02 20.32
CA VAL A 294 1.72 2.59 19.98
C VAL A 294 2.97 2.05 20.66
N PRO A 295 2.85 1.02 21.52
CA PRO A 295 3.98 0.53 22.32
C PRO A 295 5.01 -0.19 21.43
N SER A 296 6.28 -0.07 21.84
CA SER A 296 7.36 -0.82 21.23
C SER A 296 7.24 -2.32 21.54
N HIS A 297 7.56 -3.13 20.53
CA HIS A 297 7.69 -4.59 20.67
C HIS A 297 9.11 -5.04 20.95
N LYS A 298 10.05 -4.09 21.06
CA LYS A 298 11.45 -4.32 21.38
C LYS A 298 11.79 -3.58 22.68
N PRO A 299 12.64 -4.16 23.54
CA PRO A 299 13.12 -3.44 24.71
C PRO A 299 13.93 -2.22 24.26
N GLU A 300 13.83 -1.14 25.04
CA GLU A 300 14.69 0.02 24.88
C GLU A 300 16.13 -0.36 25.24
N ASP A 301 17.08 0.03 24.41
CA ASP A 301 18.50 -0.12 24.67
C ASP A 301 19.17 1.26 24.82
N PRO A 302 19.50 1.69 26.04
CA PRO A 302 20.12 2.99 26.27
C PRO A 302 21.49 3.14 25.58
N ALA A 303 22.15 2.05 25.24
CA ALA A 303 23.44 2.05 24.54
C ALA A 303 23.28 2.25 23.02
N GLN A 304 22.10 1.93 22.47
CA GLN A 304 21.81 2.06 21.07
C GLN A 304 21.38 3.51 20.73
N ARG A 305 22.03 4.10 19.75
CA ARG A 305 21.64 5.42 19.25
C ARG A 305 20.38 5.30 18.37
N ASN A 306 19.46 6.25 18.58
CA ASN A 306 18.34 6.42 17.64
C ASN A 306 18.86 6.73 16.24
N ARG A 307 18.13 6.29 15.20
CA ARG A 307 18.50 6.54 13.79
C ARG A 307 18.67 8.04 13.44
N PHE A 308 18.08 8.94 14.21
CA PHE A 308 18.23 10.39 14.02
C PHE A 308 19.49 10.97 14.69
N ALA A 309 20.27 10.16 15.41
CA ALA A 309 21.44 10.58 16.17
C ALA A 309 22.76 10.11 15.54
N HIS A 310 22.76 9.68 14.29
CA HIS A 310 23.93 9.20 13.58
C HIS A 310 24.54 10.27 12.66
N GLY A 311 25.85 10.22 12.53
CA GLY A 311 26.63 11.04 11.60
C GLY A 311 26.81 12.49 12.03
N GLN A 312 27.66 13.17 11.28
CA GLN A 312 27.97 14.59 11.43
C GLN A 312 28.48 15.15 10.09
N ALA A 313 28.60 16.47 9.98
CA ALA A 313 29.24 17.09 8.82
C ALA A 313 30.70 16.59 8.69
N THR A 314 31.05 16.04 7.55
CA THR A 314 32.38 15.45 7.28
C THR A 314 32.82 15.85 5.88
N ASP A 315 33.99 16.51 5.76
CA ASP A 315 34.55 16.91 4.45
C ASP A 315 34.85 15.69 3.58
N ALA A 316 34.05 15.46 2.55
CA ALA A 316 34.21 14.35 1.62
C ALA A 316 35.54 14.38 0.84
N THR A 317 36.17 15.56 0.73
CA THR A 317 37.42 15.76 -0.04
C THR A 317 38.67 15.66 0.81
N ALA A 318 38.54 15.55 2.15
CA ALA A 318 39.70 15.54 3.06
C ALA A 318 40.74 14.44 2.71
N GLY A 319 40.28 13.24 2.28
CA GLY A 319 41.13 12.13 1.86
C GLY A 319 41.85 12.35 0.53
N PHE A 320 41.49 13.34 -0.26
CA PHE A 320 42.08 13.64 -1.57
C PHE A 320 43.03 14.85 -1.53
N ARG A 321 42.93 15.69 -0.51
CA ARG A 321 43.76 16.90 -0.39
C ARG A 321 45.20 16.50 -0.07
N GLY A 322 46.15 16.94 -0.91
CA GLY A 322 47.57 16.69 -0.72
C GLY A 322 48.05 15.30 -1.17
N THR A 323 47.20 14.46 -1.74
CA THR A 323 47.59 13.20 -2.37
C THR A 323 47.53 13.31 -3.88
N SER A 324 48.40 12.55 -4.60
CA SER A 324 48.23 12.44 -6.04
C SER A 324 46.90 11.76 -6.33
N PHE A 325 46.21 12.20 -7.39
CA PHE A 325 44.90 11.62 -7.80
C PHE A 325 44.98 10.08 -7.98
N ALA A 326 46.13 9.58 -8.46
CA ALA A 326 46.40 8.16 -8.65
C ALA A 326 46.50 7.37 -7.32
N GLU A 327 47.03 7.97 -6.25
CA GLU A 327 47.11 7.34 -4.93
C GLU A 327 45.77 7.38 -4.20
N GLY A 328 45.02 8.48 -4.30
CA GLY A 328 43.66 8.59 -3.79
C GLY A 328 42.70 7.58 -4.43
N MET A 329 42.87 7.23 -5.70
CA MET A 329 42.08 6.22 -6.40
C MET A 329 42.40 4.78 -5.99
N LYS A 330 43.56 4.50 -5.42
CA LYS A 330 43.97 3.15 -4.98
C LYS A 330 43.53 2.79 -3.57
N GLN A 331 43.08 3.77 -2.79
CA GLN A 331 42.63 3.55 -1.41
C GLN A 331 41.16 3.10 -1.40
N SER A 332 40.95 1.84 -1.06
CA SER A 332 39.72 1.19 -0.59
C SER A 332 38.36 1.64 -1.18
N GLY A 333 37.30 0.81 -1.09
CA GLY A 333 35.94 1.12 -1.56
C GLY A 333 35.36 2.44 -1.05
N THR A 334 35.83 2.95 0.09
CA THR A 334 35.45 4.26 0.64
C THR A 334 35.93 5.43 -0.26
N ALA A 335 37.11 5.31 -0.89
CA ALA A 335 37.61 6.32 -1.82
C ALA A 335 36.74 6.44 -3.08
N LEU A 336 36.28 5.32 -3.65
CA LEU A 336 35.35 5.32 -4.77
C LEU A 336 34.05 5.99 -4.40
N GLY A 337 33.46 5.65 -3.23
CA GLY A 337 32.24 6.26 -2.75
C GLY A 337 32.35 7.78 -2.55
N ALA A 338 33.47 8.25 -1.99
CA ALA A 338 33.76 9.67 -1.83
C ALA A 338 33.92 10.40 -3.19
N GLN A 339 34.54 9.77 -4.19
CA GLN A 339 34.64 10.32 -5.54
C GLN A 339 33.27 10.46 -6.20
N ILE A 340 32.47 9.40 -6.14
CA ILE A 340 31.09 9.41 -6.68
C ILE A 340 30.27 10.50 -6.00
N PHE A 341 30.33 10.60 -4.67
CA PHE A 341 29.65 11.62 -3.90
C PHE A 341 30.05 13.03 -4.33
N THR A 342 31.37 13.28 -4.43
CA THR A 342 31.91 14.60 -4.81
C THR A 342 31.47 14.99 -6.22
N ALA A 343 31.48 14.02 -7.15
CA ALA A 343 31.15 14.26 -8.55
C ALA A 343 29.65 14.47 -8.79
N ASN A 344 28.76 13.78 -8.04
CA ASN A 344 27.34 13.71 -8.39
C ASN A 344 26.39 14.25 -7.31
N CYS A 345 26.82 14.32 -6.05
CA CYS A 345 25.93 14.59 -4.91
C CYS A 345 26.27 15.89 -4.18
N ALA A 346 27.56 16.24 -4.11
CA ALA A 346 28.04 17.37 -3.32
C ALA A 346 27.52 18.74 -3.80
N SER A 347 27.15 18.87 -5.07
CA SER A 347 26.57 20.10 -5.63
C SER A 347 25.24 20.46 -4.95
N CYS A 348 24.45 19.48 -4.55
CA CYS A 348 23.17 19.67 -3.87
C CYS A 348 23.30 19.49 -2.35
N HIS A 349 23.98 18.41 -1.91
CA HIS A 349 24.08 18.09 -0.48
C HIS A 349 25.23 18.77 0.26
N GLY A 350 26.04 19.57 -0.44
CA GLY A 350 27.25 20.21 0.10
C GLY A 350 28.43 19.25 0.22
N ALA A 351 29.65 19.77 0.15
CA ALA A 351 30.89 18.99 0.23
C ALA A 351 31.07 18.24 1.55
N SER A 352 30.42 18.72 2.62
CA SER A 352 30.43 18.08 3.95
C SER A 352 29.09 17.42 4.30
N GLY A 353 28.22 17.20 3.32
CA GLY A 353 26.90 16.59 3.52
C GLY A 353 25.93 17.44 4.33
N GLN A 354 26.19 18.75 4.45
CA GLN A 354 25.43 19.68 5.30
C GLN A 354 24.08 20.10 4.70
N GLY A 355 23.85 19.88 3.40
CA GLY A 355 22.68 20.37 2.68
C GLY A 355 22.66 21.90 2.55
N THR A 356 21.46 22.46 2.34
CA THR A 356 21.22 23.91 2.27
C THR A 356 20.55 24.43 3.53
N GLN A 357 20.72 25.75 3.78
CA GLN A 357 20.19 26.40 4.99
C GLN A 357 18.66 26.34 5.06
N ASP A 358 17.98 26.43 3.92
CA ASP A 358 16.53 26.29 3.79
C ASP A 358 16.04 24.82 3.86
N SER A 359 16.98 23.88 3.97
CA SER A 359 16.72 22.44 3.98
C SER A 359 16.04 21.90 2.71
N TYR A 360 16.05 22.65 1.61
CA TYR A 360 15.56 22.16 0.32
C TYR A 360 16.38 20.97 -0.16
N TYR A 361 17.72 21.09 -0.13
CA TYR A 361 18.62 19.94 -0.21
C TYR A 361 18.95 19.51 1.23
N PRO A 362 18.48 18.33 1.66
CA PRO A 362 18.63 17.93 3.05
C PRO A 362 20.08 17.63 3.42
N ALA A 363 20.45 17.91 4.68
CA ALA A 363 21.66 17.36 5.25
C ALA A 363 21.59 15.81 5.26
N LEU A 364 22.74 15.15 5.13
CA LEU A 364 22.86 13.71 5.07
C LEU A 364 23.08 13.05 6.44
N PHE A 365 23.37 13.82 7.47
CA PHE A 365 23.54 13.35 8.86
C PHE A 365 22.30 13.70 9.70
N GLY A 366 22.12 12.96 10.79
CA GLY A 366 20.96 13.12 11.67
C GLY A 366 19.62 12.78 10.99
N LYS A 367 19.63 11.90 9.98
CA LYS A 367 18.46 11.56 9.18
C LYS A 367 18.12 10.07 9.30
N SER A 368 16.82 9.78 9.23
CA SER A 368 16.36 8.39 9.24
C SER A 368 16.99 7.55 8.12
N ILE A 369 17.13 8.11 6.93
CA ILE A 369 17.60 7.37 5.75
C ILE A 369 19.06 6.88 5.86
N THR A 370 19.92 7.67 6.48
CA THR A 370 21.34 7.34 6.70
C THR A 370 21.60 6.69 8.05
N GLY A 371 20.73 6.93 9.04
CA GLY A 371 20.88 6.39 10.39
C GLY A 371 20.18 5.05 10.63
N GLU A 372 19.31 4.61 9.72
CA GLU A 372 18.57 3.36 9.83
C GLU A 372 19.52 2.15 9.73
N ALA A 373 19.21 1.10 10.50
CA ALA A 373 19.96 -0.16 10.42
C ALA A 373 19.70 -0.92 9.10
N ASN A 374 18.55 -0.71 8.47
CA ASN A 374 18.23 -1.26 7.16
C ASN A 374 18.54 -0.24 6.07
N PRO A 375 19.54 -0.50 5.19
CA PRO A 375 20.00 0.47 4.18
C PRO A 375 19.10 0.56 2.94
N SER A 376 18.00 -0.20 2.86
CA SER A 376 17.14 -0.29 1.66
C SER A 376 16.66 1.09 1.19
N ASN A 377 16.26 1.98 2.11
CA ASN A 377 15.80 3.31 1.75
C ASN A 377 16.91 4.19 1.16
N LEU A 378 18.13 4.07 1.67
CA LEU A 378 19.28 4.79 1.11
C LEU A 378 19.57 4.31 -0.31
N ILE A 379 19.65 3.01 -0.51
CA ILE A 379 19.88 2.38 -1.82
C ILE A 379 18.75 2.76 -2.79
N ALA A 380 17.49 2.62 -2.35
CA ALA A 380 16.34 2.91 -3.19
C ALA A 380 16.23 4.40 -3.57
N ALA A 381 16.57 5.32 -2.66
CA ALA A 381 16.60 6.75 -2.96
C ALA A 381 17.71 7.11 -3.96
N ILE A 382 18.88 6.47 -3.87
CA ILE A 382 19.95 6.65 -4.88
C ILE A 382 19.49 6.11 -6.24
N LEU A 383 18.93 4.91 -6.27
CA LEU A 383 18.52 4.26 -7.52
C LEU A 383 17.35 4.97 -8.19
N ASN A 384 16.32 5.31 -7.45
CA ASN A 384 15.04 5.77 -8.00
C ASN A 384 14.85 7.29 -7.94
N GLY A 385 15.70 8.00 -7.18
CA GLY A 385 15.52 9.41 -6.91
C GLY A 385 14.32 9.71 -6.01
N VAL A 386 13.97 10.98 -5.95
CA VAL A 386 12.77 11.51 -5.27
C VAL A 386 12.14 12.54 -6.19
N ASP A 387 10.87 12.40 -6.50
CA ASP A 387 10.11 13.34 -7.32
C ASP A 387 8.71 13.46 -6.72
N ARG A 388 8.42 14.57 -6.06
CA ARG A 388 7.12 14.80 -5.45
C ARG A 388 6.73 16.26 -5.37
N GLU A 389 5.46 16.52 -5.52
CA GLU A 389 4.86 17.82 -5.25
C GLU A 389 4.61 17.98 -3.74
N THR A 390 4.72 19.21 -3.25
CA THR A 390 4.38 19.57 -1.87
C THR A 390 3.03 20.27 -1.82
N PRO A 391 2.31 20.24 -0.68
CA PRO A 391 0.98 20.86 -0.57
C PRO A 391 0.91 22.35 -0.92
N LYS A 392 2.04 23.05 -0.83
CA LYS A 392 2.14 24.49 -1.18
C LYS A 392 2.59 24.77 -2.61
N GLY A 393 2.49 23.78 -3.49
CA GLY A 393 2.91 23.90 -4.90
C GLY A 393 4.42 23.91 -5.10
N GLY A 394 5.21 23.53 -4.09
CA GLY A 394 6.65 23.31 -4.25
C GLY A 394 6.93 21.92 -4.82
N HIS A 395 8.15 21.73 -5.32
CA HIS A 395 8.60 20.48 -5.90
C HIS A 395 9.89 20.02 -5.21
N VAL A 396 9.91 18.80 -4.71
CA VAL A 396 11.09 18.14 -4.15
C VAL A 396 11.62 17.17 -5.18
N PHE A 397 12.85 17.37 -5.59
CA PHE A 397 13.47 16.57 -6.63
C PHE A 397 14.90 16.15 -6.29
N MET A 398 15.16 14.86 -6.38
CA MET A 398 16.50 14.25 -6.42
C MET A 398 16.52 13.34 -7.67
N PRO A 399 17.47 13.53 -8.60
CA PRO A 399 17.53 12.70 -9.80
C PRO A 399 17.81 11.23 -9.46
N PRO A 400 17.31 10.28 -10.24
CA PRO A 400 17.67 8.87 -10.12
C PRO A 400 19.09 8.62 -10.66
N PHE A 401 19.78 7.63 -10.08
CA PHE A 401 21.06 7.11 -10.52
C PHE A 401 21.01 5.60 -10.86
N GLY A 402 19.81 5.07 -11.05
CA GLY A 402 19.56 3.69 -11.51
C GLY A 402 19.55 3.59 -13.05
N ASP A 403 18.75 2.63 -13.55
CA ASP A 403 18.67 2.32 -14.99
C ASP A 403 17.51 3.05 -15.71
N GLN A 404 16.88 4.01 -15.05
CA GLN A 404 15.78 4.78 -15.63
C GLN A 404 16.26 5.66 -16.79
N THR A 405 15.42 5.88 -17.79
CA THR A 405 15.73 6.69 -18.97
C THR A 405 16.06 8.14 -18.65
N ASN A 406 15.63 8.63 -17.49
CA ASN A 406 15.91 9.99 -16.99
C ASN A 406 17.03 10.00 -15.94
N ALA A 407 17.76 8.92 -15.76
CA ALA A 407 18.92 8.89 -14.86
C ALA A 407 20.02 9.84 -15.36
N MET A 408 20.55 10.68 -14.45
CA MET A 408 21.63 11.61 -14.76
C MET A 408 22.92 10.87 -15.15
N VAL A 409 23.32 9.93 -14.28
CA VAL A 409 24.48 9.05 -14.47
C VAL A 409 24.10 7.69 -13.89
N PRO A 410 23.81 6.69 -14.73
CA PRO A 410 23.52 5.34 -14.23
C PRO A 410 24.71 4.75 -13.49
N LEU A 411 24.54 4.41 -12.22
CA LEU A 411 25.54 3.79 -11.38
C LEU A 411 25.38 2.27 -11.37
N LYS A 412 26.50 1.54 -11.46
CA LYS A 412 26.54 0.08 -11.28
C LYS A 412 26.29 -0.30 -9.82
N ASN A 413 26.01 -1.57 -9.56
CA ASN A 413 25.75 -2.05 -8.21
C ASN A 413 26.91 -1.82 -7.25
N GLU A 414 28.15 -2.05 -7.72
CA GLU A 414 29.36 -1.83 -6.95
C GLU A 414 29.58 -0.36 -6.62
N GLU A 415 29.21 0.54 -7.54
CA GLU A 415 29.29 1.99 -7.36
C GLU A 415 28.25 2.51 -6.37
N VAL A 416 27.00 2.02 -6.46
CA VAL A 416 25.95 2.32 -5.48
C VAL A 416 26.32 1.78 -4.10
N ALA A 417 26.88 0.58 -4.01
CA ALA A 417 27.35 0.01 -2.75
C ALA A 417 28.50 0.85 -2.15
N ALA A 418 29.50 1.24 -2.97
CA ALA A 418 30.61 2.09 -2.54
C ALA A 418 30.12 3.47 -2.05
N LEU A 419 29.19 4.11 -2.80
CA LEU A 419 28.56 5.37 -2.41
C LEU A 419 27.78 5.23 -1.10
N SER A 420 26.94 4.20 -0.99
CA SER A 420 26.15 3.93 0.23
C SER A 420 27.04 3.73 1.45
N ASN A 421 28.11 2.95 1.33
CA ASN A 421 29.05 2.72 2.41
C ASN A 421 29.80 4.01 2.81
N PHE A 422 30.16 4.85 1.85
CA PHE A 422 30.72 6.17 2.14
C PHE A 422 29.73 7.04 2.91
N LEU A 423 28.47 7.11 2.46
CA LEU A 423 27.43 7.90 3.12
C LEU A 423 27.13 7.42 4.54
N LEU A 424 27.06 6.10 4.75
CA LEU A 424 26.83 5.50 6.06
C LEU A 424 27.99 5.74 7.02
N THR A 425 29.22 5.63 6.54
CA THR A 425 30.41 5.84 7.37
C THR A 425 30.62 7.31 7.73
N SER A 426 30.40 8.22 6.77
CA SER A 426 30.67 9.66 6.95
C SER A 426 29.52 10.41 7.59
N TYR A 427 28.29 10.08 7.22
CA TYR A 427 27.10 10.87 7.56
C TYR A 427 26.00 10.06 8.27
N GLY A 428 26.18 8.77 8.49
CA GLY A 428 25.12 7.90 8.98
C GLY A 428 25.55 6.88 10.03
N ASN A 429 24.92 5.71 9.95
CA ASN A 429 25.20 4.57 10.82
C ASN A 429 26.40 3.76 10.30
N SER A 430 27.58 4.04 10.80
CA SER A 430 28.82 3.39 10.37
C SER A 430 28.91 1.88 10.71
N ALA A 431 27.96 1.36 11.51
CA ALA A 431 27.87 -0.08 11.77
C ALA A 431 27.18 -0.87 10.64
N VAL A 432 26.55 -0.16 9.69
CA VAL A 432 25.86 -0.76 8.54
C VAL A 432 26.78 -0.77 7.32
N SER A 433 26.78 -1.87 6.59
CA SER A 433 27.46 -1.99 5.31
C SER A 433 26.53 -2.47 4.21
N VAL A 434 26.82 -2.09 2.97
CA VAL A 434 26.06 -2.42 1.76
C VAL A 434 26.93 -3.21 0.81
N THR A 435 26.39 -4.31 0.27
CA THR A 435 27.04 -5.12 -0.78
C THR A 435 26.39 -4.86 -2.14
N ALA A 436 27.10 -5.18 -3.23
CA ALA A 436 26.55 -5.09 -4.59
C ALA A 436 25.32 -6.01 -4.78
N ASP A 437 25.30 -7.18 -4.13
CA ASP A 437 24.15 -8.09 -4.17
C ASP A 437 22.91 -7.50 -3.51
N GLN A 438 23.08 -6.79 -2.39
CA GLN A 438 21.96 -6.06 -1.76
C GLN A 438 21.42 -4.96 -2.69
N VAL A 439 22.30 -4.23 -3.38
CA VAL A 439 21.90 -3.24 -4.39
C VAL A 439 21.14 -3.89 -5.53
N GLN A 440 21.59 -5.06 -6.02
CA GLN A 440 20.90 -5.82 -7.07
C GLN A 440 19.47 -6.19 -6.63
N VAL A 441 19.31 -6.71 -5.42
CA VAL A 441 17.98 -7.06 -4.87
C VAL A 441 17.04 -5.85 -4.85
N ILE A 442 17.54 -4.68 -4.41
CA ILE A 442 16.74 -3.45 -4.37
C ILE A 442 16.43 -2.95 -5.78
N ARG A 443 17.38 -3.01 -6.72
CA ARG A 443 17.20 -2.64 -8.13
C ARG A 443 16.12 -3.50 -8.81
N GLU A 444 16.00 -4.77 -8.44
CA GLU A 444 14.97 -5.70 -8.92
C GLU A 444 13.61 -5.57 -8.23
N GLY A 445 13.44 -4.54 -7.39
CA GLY A 445 12.17 -4.26 -6.69
C GLY A 445 12.05 -4.94 -5.32
N GLY A 446 13.14 -5.48 -4.77
CA GLY A 446 13.17 -6.10 -3.45
C GLY A 446 13.20 -7.64 -3.48
N ALA A 447 13.34 -8.23 -2.30
CA ALA A 447 13.44 -9.68 -2.15
C ALA A 447 12.14 -10.40 -2.55
N LYS A 448 12.26 -11.45 -3.34
CA LYS A 448 11.15 -12.33 -3.72
C LYS A 448 10.82 -13.29 -2.58
N SER A 449 9.53 -13.58 -2.40
CA SER A 449 9.07 -14.52 -1.38
C SER A 449 9.35 -15.98 -1.78
N SER A 450 9.78 -16.79 -0.82
CA SER A 450 9.85 -18.25 -0.98
C SER A 450 8.46 -18.91 -0.95
N LEU A 451 7.39 -18.17 -0.70
CA LEU A 451 6.02 -18.70 -0.56
C LEU A 451 5.57 -19.50 -1.79
N VAL A 452 5.93 -19.05 -3.00
CA VAL A 452 5.62 -19.77 -4.25
C VAL A 452 6.26 -21.16 -4.27
N LEU A 453 7.54 -21.25 -3.89
CA LEU A 453 8.26 -22.53 -3.81
C LEU A 453 7.67 -23.41 -2.71
N LEU A 454 7.43 -22.87 -1.52
CA LEU A 454 6.85 -23.61 -0.39
C LEU A 454 5.45 -24.15 -0.73
N ALA A 455 4.62 -23.36 -1.40
CA ALA A 455 3.30 -23.80 -1.85
C ALA A 455 3.38 -24.94 -2.85
N ARG A 456 4.30 -24.89 -3.83
CA ARG A 456 4.52 -25.95 -4.81
C ARG A 456 5.02 -27.23 -4.14
N VAL A 457 5.97 -27.13 -3.24
CA VAL A 457 6.48 -28.28 -2.46
C VAL A 457 5.36 -28.87 -1.59
N GLY A 458 4.59 -28.06 -0.89
CA GLY A 458 3.45 -28.49 -0.08
C GLY A 458 2.39 -29.24 -0.90
N MET A 459 2.06 -28.75 -2.10
CA MET A 459 1.15 -29.43 -3.02
C MET A 459 1.70 -30.77 -3.50
N ALA A 460 2.99 -30.84 -3.85
CA ALA A 460 3.61 -32.10 -4.27
C ALA A 460 3.58 -33.15 -3.13
N VAL A 461 3.94 -32.75 -1.92
CA VAL A 461 3.86 -33.61 -0.74
C VAL A 461 2.41 -34.04 -0.47
N GLY A 462 1.46 -33.12 -0.53
CA GLY A 462 0.02 -33.43 -0.38
C GLY A 462 -0.47 -34.44 -1.41
N ALA A 463 -0.10 -34.27 -2.68
CA ALA A 463 -0.45 -35.21 -3.74
C ALA A 463 0.11 -36.62 -3.49
N VAL A 464 1.36 -36.75 -3.01
CA VAL A 464 1.97 -38.02 -2.62
C VAL A 464 1.22 -38.66 -1.46
N VAL A 465 0.87 -37.90 -0.44
CA VAL A 465 0.09 -38.40 0.71
C VAL A 465 -1.28 -38.92 0.28
N VAL A 466 -2.00 -38.16 -0.56
CA VAL A 466 -3.30 -38.58 -1.10
C VAL A 466 -3.16 -39.87 -1.91
N LEU A 467 -2.15 -39.98 -2.77
CA LEU A 467 -1.88 -41.18 -3.56
C LEU A 467 -1.63 -42.39 -2.64
N LEU A 468 -0.81 -42.26 -1.62
CA LEU A 468 -0.54 -43.29 -0.63
C LEU A 468 -1.82 -43.73 0.09
N LEU A 469 -2.66 -42.79 0.52
CA LEU A 469 -3.95 -43.10 1.14
C LEU A 469 -4.89 -43.86 0.19
N LEU A 470 -4.96 -43.43 -1.05
CA LEU A 470 -5.77 -44.13 -2.08
C LEU A 470 -5.27 -45.57 -2.31
N VAL A 471 -3.96 -45.77 -2.38
CA VAL A 471 -3.35 -47.11 -2.50
C VAL A 471 -3.68 -47.99 -1.29
N LEU A 472 -3.59 -47.44 -0.06
CA LEU A 472 -3.94 -48.14 1.17
C LEU A 472 -5.43 -48.53 1.21
N LEU A 473 -6.32 -47.62 0.82
CA LEU A 473 -7.75 -47.86 0.73
C LEU A 473 -8.07 -48.94 -0.33
N ALA A 474 -7.42 -48.88 -1.48
CA ALA A 474 -7.58 -49.91 -2.53
C ALA A 474 -7.12 -51.28 -2.04
N LYS A 475 -5.96 -51.38 -1.37
CA LYS A 475 -5.47 -52.61 -0.74
C LYS A 475 -6.43 -53.14 0.33
N LYS A 476 -7.01 -52.30 1.18
CA LYS A 476 -8.00 -52.67 2.20
C LYS A 476 -9.28 -53.22 1.56
N ARG A 477 -9.81 -52.56 0.51
CA ARG A 477 -10.98 -53.02 -0.24
C ARG A 477 -10.73 -54.36 -0.99
N GLY A 478 -9.53 -54.52 -1.56
CA GLY A 478 -9.13 -55.80 -2.21
C GLY A 478 -9.04 -56.99 -1.24
N ARG A 479 -8.58 -56.73 0.02
CA ARG A 479 -8.56 -57.77 1.06
C ARG A 479 -9.98 -58.11 1.58
N ALA A 480 -10.88 -57.13 1.69
CA ALA A 480 -12.28 -57.36 2.10
C ALA A 480 -13.10 -58.12 1.06
N ARG A 481 -12.75 -58.05 -0.24
CA ARG A 481 -13.40 -58.84 -1.33
C ARG A 481 -12.87 -60.27 -1.48
N ARG A 482 -11.75 -60.59 -0.84
CA ARG A 482 -11.14 -61.93 -0.83
C ARG A 482 -11.48 -62.75 0.41
N ARG A 483 -12.22 -62.18 1.34
CA ARG A 483 -12.87 -62.88 2.46
C ARG A 483 -14.38 -62.98 2.21
#